data_7de76b132c983becab46480f149a59f6
#
_entry.id   7de76b132c983becab46480f149a59f6
#
_cell.length_a   1.000
_cell.length_b   1.000
_cell.length_c   1.000
_cell.angle_alpha   90.00
_cell.angle_beta   90.00
_cell.angle_gamma   90.00
#
_symmetry.space_group_name_H-M   'P 1'
#
loop_
_entity.id
_entity.type
_entity.pdbx_description
1 polymer ?
#
loop_
_entity_poly.entity_id
_entity_poly.type
_entity_poly.pdbx_seq_one_letter_code
_entity_poly.pdbx_strand_id
1 'polypeptide(L)'
;MNDLAHLAVRESTSTPAELRGLRKRVPLLSLLRKDVASNGPAWLPIVLVLGAISAVAYADHLVVSISLVYLYILPLAVGAIFLRKEVSYSLIVISILLHDSYSHRPIHPALRIFHNLSAMLCFACVVYFIQRYIEQREALAKTVRQQRDDLLQDVKLAAQVQRLFLPSGKPAIDGLEIAGMMRPARGVGGDYYDYIPINAHTIQVVIADVAGKGVPAALLMSATAAAMRLEANRDRNMLAQVERLNTQIGAVSDPERYVTLLATEIDTHKRIIRYVNCGHNPALLFRAKTGALMRMDSSCPPIGLSPDEICELASADLASGDVVVFYTDGVTEAENRLGEEFGLERLSTVVRDGSSSLSAQELTTKIFNSAADFCSDVGFHDDVTIVVVKCHLDSSPGRGRLTPSTRETS
;
A
#
# COMPACT_ATOMS: atom_id res chain seq x y z
N MET A 1 -2.64 8.23 34.90
CA MET A 1 -2.76 7.25 33.79
C MET A 1 -3.40 7.83 32.52
N ASN A 2 -3.65 9.15 32.46
CA ASN A 2 -4.30 9.79 31.29
C ASN A 2 -3.33 10.50 30.30
N ASP A 3 -2.03 10.62 30.64
CA ASP A 3 -1.10 11.37 29.77
C ASP A 3 -0.36 10.55 28.72
N LEU A 4 -0.47 9.22 28.74
CA LEU A 4 0.15 8.35 27.75
C LEU A 4 -0.75 8.08 26.53
N ALA A 5 -2.04 8.31 26.63
CA ALA A 5 -2.98 8.15 25.51
C ALA A 5 -2.90 9.29 24.48
N HIS A 6 -2.55 10.51 24.92
CA HIS A 6 -2.42 11.66 24.01
C HIS A 6 -1.11 11.69 23.20
N LEU A 7 -0.10 10.91 23.57
CA LEU A 7 1.15 10.80 22.80
C LEU A 7 1.06 9.79 21.66
N ALA A 8 0.23 8.76 21.79
CA ALA A 8 0.05 7.74 20.74
C ALA A 8 -0.76 8.22 19.52
N VAL A 9 -1.64 9.22 19.71
CA VAL A 9 -2.51 9.76 18.63
C VAL A 9 -1.77 10.77 17.73
N ARG A 10 -0.66 11.34 18.19
CA ARG A 10 0.12 12.34 17.40
C ARG A 10 1.11 11.73 16.40
N GLU A 11 1.38 10.42 16.45
CA GLU A 11 2.32 9.76 15.52
C GLU A 11 1.67 9.18 14.26
N SER A 12 0.34 9.20 14.15
CA SER A 12 -0.38 8.60 13.00
C SER A 12 -0.62 9.55 11.81
N THR A 13 -0.18 10.82 11.91
CA THR A 13 -0.41 11.83 10.84
C THR A 13 0.87 12.30 10.15
N SER A 14 1.94 11.51 10.13
CA SER A 14 3.12 11.85 9.34
C SER A 14 2.84 11.63 7.85
N THR A 15 2.83 12.71 7.09
CA THR A 15 2.64 12.70 5.63
C THR A 15 3.73 11.88 4.92
N PRO A 16 3.45 11.32 3.73
CA PRO A 16 4.44 10.60 2.92
C PRO A 16 5.73 11.40 2.60
N ALA A 17 5.67 12.73 2.67
CA ALA A 17 6.81 13.62 2.51
C ALA A 17 7.78 13.57 3.70
N GLU A 18 7.29 13.42 4.94
CA GLU A 18 8.13 13.27 6.14
C GLU A 18 8.83 11.91 6.19
N LEU A 19 8.17 10.85 5.72
CA LEU A 19 8.78 9.52 5.57
C LEU A 19 9.87 9.49 4.48
N ARG A 20 9.79 10.33 3.44
CA ARG A 20 10.88 10.51 2.46
C ARG A 20 12.08 11.24 3.07
N GLY A 21 11.87 12.14 4.02
CA GLY A 21 12.95 12.83 4.77
C GLY A 21 13.74 11.89 5.70
N LEU A 22 13.07 10.91 6.30
CA LEU A 22 13.70 9.89 7.15
C LEU A 22 14.50 8.85 6.37
N ARG A 23 14.18 8.58 5.10
CA ARG A 23 14.95 7.70 4.21
C ARG A 23 16.36 8.23 3.89
N LYS A 24 16.61 9.53 4.01
CA LYS A 24 17.91 10.16 3.69
C LYS A 24 18.90 10.24 4.86
N ARG A 25 18.56 9.79 6.07
CA ARG A 25 19.49 9.72 7.20
C ARG A 25 19.92 8.29 7.50
N VAL A 26 20.29 7.52 6.47
CA VAL A 26 21.16 6.36 6.69
C VAL A 26 22.52 6.95 7.13
N PRO A 27 23.02 6.67 8.35
CA PRO A 27 24.27 7.28 8.80
C PRO A 27 25.36 6.87 7.82
N LEU A 28 26.14 7.86 7.38
CA LEU A 28 27.24 7.72 6.41
C LEU A 28 28.14 6.51 6.73
N LEU A 29 28.32 6.21 8.02
CA LEU A 29 29.09 5.07 8.54
C LEU A 29 28.51 3.69 8.15
N SER A 30 27.18 3.53 8.03
CA SER A 30 26.58 2.25 7.63
C SER A 30 26.69 2.01 6.13
N LEU A 31 26.69 3.07 5.34
CA LEU A 31 26.95 3.01 3.89
C LEU A 31 28.42 2.68 3.64
N LEU A 32 29.35 3.40 4.30
CA LEU A 32 30.77 3.15 4.18
C LEU A 32 31.16 1.73 4.61
N ARG A 33 30.56 1.20 5.68
CA ARG A 33 30.82 -0.18 6.13
C ARG A 33 30.33 -1.20 5.13
N LYS A 34 29.18 -0.98 4.50
CA LYS A 34 28.61 -1.88 3.50
C LYS A 34 29.41 -1.87 2.20
N ASP A 35 29.84 -0.70 1.73
CA ASP A 35 30.59 -0.55 0.49
C ASP A 35 32.02 -1.07 0.63
N VAL A 36 32.70 -0.83 1.76
CA VAL A 36 34.04 -1.34 2.03
C VAL A 36 34.03 -2.85 2.29
N ALA A 37 32.96 -3.38 2.91
CA ALA A 37 32.88 -4.83 3.18
C ALA A 37 32.39 -5.65 1.97
N SER A 38 31.66 -5.05 1.02
CA SER A 38 31.07 -5.76 -0.13
C SER A 38 31.90 -5.70 -1.40
N ASN A 39 32.69 -4.63 -1.62
CA ASN A 39 33.38 -4.39 -2.90
C ASN A 39 34.92 -4.23 -2.78
N GLY A 40 35.49 -4.23 -1.56
CA GLY A 40 36.93 -4.09 -1.34
C GLY A 40 37.59 -5.36 -0.81
N PRO A 41 38.87 -5.54 -1.03
CA PRO A 41 39.60 -6.68 -0.45
C PRO A 41 39.62 -6.56 1.09
N ALA A 42 39.36 -7.68 1.78
CA ALA A 42 39.19 -7.74 3.24
C ALA A 42 40.42 -7.24 4.05
N TRP A 43 41.57 -7.16 3.43
CA TRP A 43 42.81 -6.65 4.04
C TRP A 43 42.89 -5.11 4.02
N LEU A 44 42.17 -4.41 3.15
CA LEU A 44 42.26 -2.96 2.97
C LEU A 44 42.04 -2.16 4.26
N PRO A 45 40.97 -2.40 5.05
CA PRO A 45 40.78 -1.71 6.32
C PRO A 45 41.91 -1.94 7.33
N ILE A 46 42.50 -3.14 7.33
CA ILE A 46 43.64 -3.47 8.20
C ILE A 46 44.86 -2.63 7.83
N VAL A 47 45.18 -2.55 6.54
CA VAL A 47 46.33 -1.78 6.05
C VAL A 47 46.14 -0.28 6.32
N LEU A 48 44.96 0.25 6.11
CA LEU A 48 44.67 1.66 6.40
C LEU A 48 44.81 2.01 7.88
N VAL A 49 44.29 1.14 8.76
CA VAL A 49 44.40 1.34 10.22
C VAL A 49 45.87 1.21 10.67
N LEU A 50 46.60 0.21 10.18
CA LEU A 50 48.03 0.06 10.48
C LEU A 50 48.86 1.24 9.97
N GLY A 51 48.58 1.73 8.76
CA GLY A 51 49.23 2.92 8.20
C GLY A 51 48.95 4.17 9.06
N ALA A 52 47.74 4.36 9.53
CA ALA A 52 47.38 5.46 10.43
C ALA A 52 48.06 5.33 11.82
N ILE A 53 48.15 4.12 12.37
CA ILE A 53 48.89 3.85 13.62
C ILE A 53 50.38 4.18 13.43
N SER A 54 51.01 3.75 12.31
CA SER A 54 52.39 4.04 12.00
C SER A 54 52.67 5.53 11.81
N ALA A 55 51.72 6.27 11.20
CA ALA A 55 51.82 7.71 11.04
C ALA A 55 51.79 8.44 12.40
N VAL A 56 50.93 8.00 13.32
CA VAL A 56 50.89 8.54 14.70
C VAL A 56 52.20 8.23 15.44
N ALA A 57 52.75 7.01 15.29
CA ALA A 57 54.03 6.61 15.89
C ALA A 57 55.18 7.49 15.38
N TYR A 58 55.24 7.75 14.06
CA TYR A 58 56.23 8.62 13.46
C TYR A 58 56.09 10.09 13.93
N ALA A 59 54.88 10.59 14.05
CA ALA A 59 54.63 11.93 14.60
C ALA A 59 55.05 12.03 16.08
N ASP A 60 54.83 11.01 16.89
CA ASP A 60 55.24 10.95 18.29
C ASP A 60 56.77 10.90 18.46
N HIS A 61 57.47 10.28 17.49
CA HIS A 61 58.93 10.31 17.42
C HIS A 61 59.50 11.72 17.15
N LEU A 62 58.83 12.49 16.27
CA LEU A 62 59.25 13.86 15.92
C LEU A 62 58.99 14.88 17.04
N VAL A 63 57.93 14.65 17.84
CA VAL A 63 57.49 15.60 18.87
C VAL A 63 57.99 15.15 20.26
N VAL A 64 59.20 15.60 20.63
CA VAL A 64 59.82 15.20 21.89
C VAL A 64 59.17 15.83 23.16
N SER A 65 58.50 16.95 23.02
CA SER A 65 57.94 17.74 24.12
C SER A 65 56.62 17.26 24.69
N ILE A 66 55.73 16.66 23.85
CA ILE A 66 54.37 16.24 24.23
C ILE A 66 54.12 14.78 23.82
N SER A 67 53.49 13.99 24.68
CA SER A 67 53.09 12.62 24.35
C SER A 67 51.85 12.62 23.46
N LEU A 68 51.93 11.96 22.30
CA LEU A 68 50.85 11.77 21.36
C LEU A 68 50.09 10.45 21.56
N VAL A 69 50.33 9.71 22.67
CA VAL A 69 49.73 8.40 22.93
C VAL A 69 48.20 8.38 22.73
N TYR A 70 47.51 9.41 23.19
CA TYR A 70 46.07 9.47 23.05
C TYR A 70 45.60 9.72 21.62
N LEU A 71 46.47 10.13 20.69
CA LEU A 71 46.10 10.29 19.28
C LEU A 71 45.85 8.94 18.59
N TYR A 72 46.40 7.83 19.13
CA TYR A 72 46.09 6.48 18.67
C TYR A 72 44.60 6.09 18.82
N ILE A 73 43.81 6.81 19.62
CA ILE A 73 42.36 6.61 19.72
C ILE A 73 41.67 6.72 18.35
N LEU A 74 42.10 7.61 17.47
CA LEU A 74 41.47 7.84 16.18
C LEU A 74 41.56 6.60 15.26
N PRO A 75 42.77 6.05 14.94
CA PRO A 75 42.85 4.83 14.13
C PRO A 75 42.24 3.61 14.81
N LEU A 76 42.31 3.49 16.15
CA LEU A 76 41.68 2.39 16.89
C LEU A 76 40.18 2.45 16.86
N ALA A 77 39.57 3.65 16.96
CA ALA A 77 38.15 3.85 16.81
C ALA A 77 37.66 3.46 15.41
N VAL A 78 38.39 3.86 14.37
CA VAL A 78 38.13 3.43 13.00
C VAL A 78 38.26 1.91 12.85
N GLY A 79 39.33 1.31 13.42
CA GLY A 79 39.52 -0.12 13.47
C GLY A 79 38.35 -0.86 14.14
N ALA A 80 37.83 -0.32 15.25
CA ALA A 80 36.70 -0.90 15.98
C ALA A 80 35.41 -0.94 15.14
N ILE A 81 35.26 -0.04 14.17
CA ILE A 81 34.09 0.01 13.28
C ILE A 81 34.19 -1.04 12.17
N PHE A 82 35.38 -1.24 11.58
CA PHE A 82 35.54 -2.03 10.36
C PHE A 82 36.15 -3.41 10.57
N LEU A 83 36.90 -3.62 11.69
CA LEU A 83 37.61 -4.86 11.95
C LEU A 83 36.90 -5.75 12.97
N ARG A 84 37.24 -7.03 12.96
CA ARG A 84 36.82 -7.97 14.01
C ARG A 84 37.38 -7.55 15.37
N LYS A 85 36.63 -7.85 16.44
CA LYS A 85 37.00 -7.47 17.81
C LYS A 85 38.38 -7.97 18.18
N GLU A 86 38.73 -9.19 17.82
CA GLU A 86 40.04 -9.78 18.12
C GLU A 86 41.18 -8.96 17.51
N VAL A 87 41.01 -8.53 16.25
CA VAL A 87 41.98 -7.68 15.53
C VAL A 87 42.07 -6.29 16.18
N SER A 88 40.93 -5.69 16.53
CA SER A 88 40.89 -4.37 17.15
C SER A 88 41.63 -4.34 18.50
N TYR A 89 41.45 -5.37 19.34
CA TYR A 89 42.19 -5.48 20.61
C TYR A 89 43.67 -5.76 20.39
N SER A 90 44.07 -6.56 19.41
CA SER A 90 45.47 -6.75 19.06
C SER A 90 46.15 -5.45 18.63
N LEU A 91 45.43 -4.59 17.89
CA LEU A 91 45.96 -3.28 17.48
C LEU A 91 46.22 -2.33 18.66
N ILE A 92 45.48 -2.46 19.77
CA ILE A 92 45.75 -1.68 21.00
C ILE A 92 47.14 -2.04 21.54
N VAL A 93 47.45 -3.34 21.63
CA VAL A 93 48.76 -3.79 22.12
C VAL A 93 49.88 -3.30 21.19
N ILE A 94 49.70 -3.45 19.87
CA ILE A 94 50.66 -2.97 18.88
C ILE A 94 50.89 -1.46 19.00
N SER A 95 49.81 -0.66 19.19
CA SER A 95 49.89 0.81 19.34
C SER A 95 50.72 1.19 20.57
N ILE A 96 50.55 0.52 21.70
CA ILE A 96 51.30 0.78 22.95
C ILE A 96 52.75 0.39 22.78
N LEU A 97 53.06 -0.76 22.16
CA LEU A 97 54.44 -1.21 21.88
C LEU A 97 55.16 -0.24 20.95
N LEU A 98 54.52 0.24 19.91
CA LEU A 98 55.06 1.25 19.01
C LEU A 98 55.33 2.56 19.73
N HIS A 99 54.35 3.06 20.52
CA HIS A 99 54.55 4.25 21.30
C HIS A 99 55.75 4.13 22.25
N ASP A 100 55.87 2.99 22.96
CA ASP A 100 56.96 2.75 23.90
C ASP A 100 58.36 2.67 23.21
N SER A 101 58.40 2.08 22.00
CA SER A 101 59.65 1.92 21.20
C SER A 101 60.15 3.25 20.63
N TYR A 102 59.24 4.17 20.25
CA TYR A 102 59.60 5.43 19.61
C TYR A 102 59.66 6.64 20.57
N SER A 103 59.17 6.49 21.82
CA SER A 103 59.21 7.54 22.81
C SER A 103 60.58 7.59 23.51
N HIS A 104 61.41 8.55 23.15
CA HIS A 104 62.77 8.73 23.69
C HIS A 104 62.81 9.59 24.96
N ARG A 105 61.75 9.63 25.75
CA ARG A 105 61.61 10.51 26.91
C ARG A 105 62.31 9.92 28.16
N PRO A 106 63.08 10.71 28.87
CA PRO A 106 63.66 10.28 30.13
C PRO A 106 62.63 10.34 31.28
N ILE A 107 61.71 9.34 31.31
CA ILE A 107 60.65 9.22 32.32
C ILE A 107 61.04 8.06 33.28
N HIS A 108 60.71 8.23 34.57
CA HIS A 108 60.95 7.16 35.57
C HIS A 108 60.15 5.88 35.14
N PRO A 109 60.78 4.68 35.22
CA PRO A 109 60.16 3.44 34.69
C PRO A 109 58.77 3.15 35.25
N ALA A 110 58.51 3.41 36.53
CA ALA A 110 57.20 3.20 37.14
C ALA A 110 56.11 4.10 36.53
N LEU A 111 56.42 5.38 36.24
CA LEU A 111 55.53 6.33 35.64
C LEU A 111 55.22 5.98 34.17
N ARG A 112 56.21 5.48 33.46
CA ARG A 112 56.06 4.97 32.07
C ARG A 112 55.11 3.77 32.00
N ILE A 113 55.26 2.79 32.92
CA ILE A 113 54.36 1.64 33.03
C ILE A 113 52.93 2.10 33.33
N PHE A 114 52.76 2.99 34.32
CA PHE A 114 51.43 3.52 34.67
C PHE A 114 50.77 4.24 33.51
N HIS A 115 51.52 5.05 32.75
CA HIS A 115 51.02 5.77 31.57
C HIS A 115 50.56 4.80 30.46
N ASN A 116 51.38 3.79 30.15
CA ASN A 116 51.05 2.79 29.13
C ASN A 116 49.83 1.94 29.55
N LEU A 117 49.72 1.55 30.81
CA LEU A 117 48.52 0.81 31.29
C LEU A 117 47.26 1.67 31.27
N SER A 118 47.33 2.95 31.63
CA SER A 118 46.20 3.86 31.59
C SER A 118 45.72 4.10 30.13
N ALA A 119 46.66 4.27 29.19
CA ALA A 119 46.33 4.41 27.80
C ALA A 119 45.71 3.13 27.22
N MET A 120 46.28 1.96 27.54
CA MET A 120 45.72 0.67 27.12
C MET A 120 44.29 0.46 27.62
N LEU A 121 44.03 0.80 28.91
CA LEU A 121 42.69 0.70 29.49
C LEU A 121 41.71 1.66 28.77
N CYS A 122 42.12 2.91 28.52
CA CYS A 122 41.34 3.92 27.84
C CYS A 122 40.98 3.42 26.40
N PHE A 123 41.97 2.92 25.66
CA PHE A 123 41.71 2.41 24.30
C PHE A 123 40.80 1.18 24.30
N ALA A 124 41.00 0.25 25.25
CA ALA A 124 40.14 -0.91 25.42
C ALA A 124 38.67 -0.51 25.70
N CYS A 125 38.48 0.48 26.59
CA CYS A 125 37.13 1.02 26.84
C CYS A 125 36.49 1.61 25.59
N VAL A 126 37.22 2.45 24.84
CA VAL A 126 36.69 3.06 23.60
C VAL A 126 36.34 1.99 22.57
N VAL A 127 37.22 1.04 22.31
CA VAL A 127 36.96 -0.06 21.37
C VAL A 127 35.78 -0.90 21.84
N TYR A 128 35.69 -1.22 23.15
CA TYR A 128 34.57 -1.98 23.72
C TYR A 128 33.23 -1.26 23.51
N PHE A 129 33.15 0.03 23.85
CA PHE A 129 31.91 0.78 23.72
C PHE A 129 31.46 0.94 22.25
N ILE A 130 32.42 1.18 21.33
CA ILE A 130 32.11 1.29 19.91
C ILE A 130 31.56 -0.05 19.41
N GLN A 131 32.21 -1.17 19.69
CA GLN A 131 31.79 -2.49 19.26
C GLN A 131 30.44 -2.88 19.87
N ARG A 132 30.24 -2.62 21.17
CA ARG A 132 29.00 -2.88 21.87
C ARG A 132 27.83 -2.06 21.28
N TYR A 133 28.08 -0.80 20.94
CA TYR A 133 27.10 0.05 20.28
C TYR A 133 26.73 -0.49 18.89
N ILE A 134 27.70 -0.94 18.11
CA ILE A 134 27.46 -1.53 16.78
C ILE A 134 26.63 -2.81 16.90
N GLU A 135 26.98 -3.72 17.80
CA GLU A 135 26.24 -4.97 18.04
C GLU A 135 24.78 -4.69 18.41
N GLN A 136 24.55 -3.75 19.30
CA GLN A 136 23.18 -3.35 19.69
C GLN A 136 22.38 -2.78 18.53
N ARG A 137 23.00 -1.93 17.72
CA ARG A 137 22.36 -1.36 16.53
C ARG A 137 22.01 -2.42 15.49
N GLU A 138 22.90 -3.38 15.27
CA GLU A 138 22.65 -4.48 14.32
C GLU A 138 21.54 -5.41 14.82
N ALA A 139 21.53 -5.74 16.11
CA ALA A 139 20.48 -6.53 16.73
C ALA A 139 19.11 -5.84 16.61
N LEU A 140 19.04 -4.54 16.94
CA LEU A 140 17.80 -3.76 16.82
C LEU A 140 17.33 -3.69 15.36
N ALA A 141 18.23 -3.41 14.42
CA ALA A 141 17.89 -3.35 13.00
C ALA A 141 17.37 -4.70 12.48
N LYS A 142 17.92 -5.82 12.96
CA LYS A 142 17.44 -7.15 12.62
C LYS A 142 16.03 -7.40 13.17
N THR A 143 15.79 -7.06 14.43
CA THR A 143 14.46 -7.20 15.05
C THR A 143 13.40 -6.38 14.31
N VAL A 144 13.69 -5.10 14.02
CA VAL A 144 12.77 -4.22 13.28
C VAL A 144 12.47 -4.76 11.86
N ARG A 145 13.50 -5.30 11.17
CA ARG A 145 13.27 -5.93 9.86
C ARG A 145 12.37 -7.16 9.96
N GLN A 146 12.62 -8.01 10.94
CA GLN A 146 11.82 -9.20 11.15
C GLN A 146 10.35 -8.84 11.45
N GLN A 147 10.10 -7.93 12.39
CA GLN A 147 8.74 -7.47 12.71
C GLN A 147 8.03 -6.88 11.49
N ARG A 148 8.75 -6.09 10.68
CA ARG A 148 8.19 -5.55 9.43
C ARG A 148 7.82 -6.64 8.45
N ASP A 149 8.67 -7.65 8.29
CA ASP A 149 8.43 -8.74 7.33
C ASP A 149 7.26 -9.63 7.80
N ASP A 150 7.13 -9.88 9.11
CA ASP A 150 5.99 -10.58 9.71
C ASP A 150 4.66 -9.81 9.47
N LEU A 151 4.64 -8.49 9.74
CA LEU A 151 3.47 -7.64 9.46
C LEU A 151 3.09 -7.61 7.97
N LEU A 152 4.07 -7.57 7.07
CA LEU A 152 3.81 -7.64 5.62
C LEU A 152 3.22 -8.98 5.21
N GLN A 153 3.62 -10.07 5.87
CA GLN A 153 3.04 -11.38 5.65
C GLN A 153 1.59 -11.45 6.12
N ASP A 154 1.28 -10.92 7.30
CA ASP A 154 -0.10 -10.87 7.83
C ASP A 154 -1.03 -10.07 6.91
N VAL A 155 -0.58 -8.92 6.42
CA VAL A 155 -1.34 -8.11 5.45
C VAL A 155 -1.56 -8.87 4.13
N LYS A 156 -0.57 -9.63 3.64
CA LYS A 156 -0.75 -10.47 2.44
C LYS A 156 -1.79 -11.57 2.66
N LEU A 157 -1.80 -12.21 3.81
CA LEU A 157 -2.81 -13.22 4.15
C LEU A 157 -4.20 -12.59 4.25
N ALA A 158 -4.34 -11.43 4.90
CA ALA A 158 -5.60 -10.67 4.93
C ALA A 158 -6.11 -10.34 3.52
N ALA A 159 -5.22 -9.92 2.62
CA ALA A 159 -5.56 -9.65 1.22
C ALA A 159 -6.07 -10.91 0.47
N GLN A 160 -5.52 -12.08 0.76
CA GLN A 160 -6.01 -13.33 0.18
C GLN A 160 -7.43 -13.66 0.65
N VAL A 161 -7.73 -13.47 1.94
CA VAL A 161 -9.08 -13.66 2.49
C VAL A 161 -10.05 -12.63 1.90
N GLN A 162 -9.64 -11.36 1.81
CA GLN A 162 -10.46 -10.29 1.24
C GLN A 162 -10.88 -10.59 -0.21
N ARG A 163 -9.97 -11.14 -1.02
CA ARG A 163 -10.28 -11.53 -2.41
C ARG A 163 -11.42 -12.54 -2.54
N LEU A 164 -11.71 -13.32 -1.49
CA LEU A 164 -12.83 -14.27 -1.50
C LEU A 164 -14.19 -13.56 -1.44
N PHE A 165 -14.22 -12.30 -1.00
CA PHE A 165 -15.42 -11.46 -1.00
C PHE A 165 -15.66 -10.77 -2.36
N LEU A 166 -14.70 -10.78 -3.25
CA LEU A 166 -14.86 -10.24 -4.61
C LEU A 166 -15.35 -11.32 -5.57
N PRO A 167 -15.98 -10.95 -6.70
CA PRO A 167 -16.43 -11.92 -7.69
C PRO A 167 -15.27 -12.75 -8.24
N SER A 168 -15.44 -14.07 -8.26
CA SER A 168 -14.43 -15.01 -8.77
C SER A 168 -14.55 -15.30 -10.27
N GLY A 169 -15.61 -14.80 -10.93
CA GLY A 169 -15.91 -15.09 -12.34
C GLY A 169 -16.78 -14.04 -13.00
N LYS A 170 -16.99 -14.22 -14.32
CA LYS A 170 -17.92 -13.38 -15.07
C LYS A 170 -19.32 -13.97 -14.96
N PRO A 171 -20.32 -13.18 -14.55
CA PRO A 171 -21.69 -13.68 -14.53
C PRO A 171 -22.19 -13.93 -15.95
N ALA A 172 -22.88 -15.05 -16.15
CA ALA A 172 -23.53 -15.37 -17.41
C ALA A 172 -24.99 -14.87 -17.34
N ILE A 173 -25.25 -13.70 -17.90
CA ILE A 173 -26.59 -13.12 -18.04
C ILE A 173 -26.81 -12.84 -19.52
N ASP A 174 -27.90 -13.36 -20.08
CA ASP A 174 -28.22 -13.17 -21.48
C ASP A 174 -28.42 -11.67 -21.81
N GLY A 175 -27.71 -11.22 -22.86
CA GLY A 175 -27.74 -9.84 -23.30
C GLY A 175 -26.84 -8.86 -22.51
N LEU A 176 -25.98 -9.34 -21.61
CA LEU A 176 -24.98 -8.51 -20.93
C LEU A 176 -23.57 -9.09 -21.07
N GLU A 177 -22.63 -8.22 -21.34
CA GLU A 177 -21.21 -8.49 -21.17
C GLU A 177 -20.69 -7.65 -20.00
N ILE A 178 -20.13 -8.33 -18.97
CA ILE A 178 -19.72 -7.68 -17.73
C ILE A 178 -18.24 -7.97 -17.46
N ALA A 179 -17.51 -6.94 -17.09
CA ALA A 179 -16.13 -7.07 -16.62
C ALA A 179 -15.88 -6.10 -15.48
N GLY A 180 -15.09 -6.54 -14.49
CA GLY A 180 -14.68 -5.69 -13.38
C GLY A 180 -13.25 -6.00 -12.96
N MET A 181 -12.63 -5.01 -12.38
CA MET A 181 -11.33 -5.13 -11.75
C MET A 181 -11.24 -4.23 -10.51
N MET A 182 -10.45 -4.66 -9.55
CA MET A 182 -10.09 -3.89 -8.36
C MET A 182 -8.59 -4.01 -8.12
N ARG A 183 -7.95 -2.91 -7.83
CA ARG A 183 -6.54 -2.78 -7.48
C ARG A 183 -6.39 -2.00 -6.18
N PRO A 184 -6.06 -2.66 -5.07
CA PRO A 184 -5.83 -1.96 -3.81
C PRO A 184 -4.52 -1.17 -3.85
N ALA A 185 -4.53 0.03 -3.27
CA ALA A 185 -3.35 0.89 -3.15
C ALA A 185 -2.33 0.36 -2.12
N ARG A 186 -2.79 -0.36 -1.08
CA ARG A 186 -1.97 -0.76 0.09
C ARG A 186 -2.07 -2.23 0.48
N GLY A 187 -2.15 -3.14 -0.46
CA GLY A 187 -2.23 -4.58 -0.13
C GLY A 187 -3.63 -5.07 0.21
N VAL A 188 -4.38 -4.41 1.12
CA VAL A 188 -5.82 -4.56 1.36
C VAL A 188 -6.52 -3.24 1.08
N GLY A 189 -7.77 -3.28 0.61
CA GLY A 189 -8.53 -2.09 0.19
C GLY A 189 -9.88 -1.93 0.87
N GLY A 190 -10.43 -0.70 0.82
CA GLY A 190 -11.79 -0.36 1.22
C GLY A 190 -12.84 -0.62 0.14
N ASP A 191 -12.40 -0.70 -1.11
CA ASP A 191 -13.28 -0.89 -2.26
C ASP A 191 -13.94 -2.27 -2.30
N TYR A 192 -15.17 -2.29 -2.77
CA TYR A 192 -15.94 -3.50 -3.02
C TYR A 192 -16.70 -3.40 -4.34
N TYR A 193 -16.77 -4.50 -5.08
CA TYR A 193 -17.74 -4.67 -6.15
C TYR A 193 -18.24 -6.10 -6.18
N ASP A 194 -19.47 -6.30 -6.68
CA ASP A 194 -20.02 -7.64 -6.83
C ASP A 194 -21.02 -7.75 -8.00
N TYR A 195 -21.25 -9.00 -8.41
CA TYR A 195 -22.23 -9.41 -9.38
C TYR A 195 -23.14 -10.45 -8.73
N ILE A 196 -24.38 -10.09 -8.41
CA ILE A 196 -25.31 -10.95 -7.71
C ILE A 196 -26.44 -11.34 -8.69
N PRO A 197 -26.39 -12.51 -9.33
CA PRO A 197 -27.45 -12.97 -10.19
C PRO A 197 -28.75 -13.16 -9.39
N ILE A 198 -29.83 -12.55 -9.86
CA ILE A 198 -31.16 -12.64 -9.24
C ILE A 198 -31.98 -13.71 -9.93
N ASN A 199 -31.92 -13.77 -11.25
CA ASN A 199 -32.51 -14.79 -12.11
C ASN A 199 -31.81 -14.79 -13.47
N ALA A 200 -32.32 -15.54 -14.45
CA ALA A 200 -31.70 -15.64 -15.79
C ALA A 200 -31.57 -14.30 -16.55
N HIS A 201 -32.41 -13.32 -16.23
CA HIS A 201 -32.48 -12.02 -16.94
C HIS A 201 -32.21 -10.81 -16.05
N THR A 202 -31.97 -11.02 -14.76
CA THR A 202 -31.81 -9.94 -13.81
C THR A 202 -30.55 -10.17 -12.96
N ILE A 203 -29.72 -9.14 -12.88
CA ILE A 203 -28.51 -9.13 -12.07
C ILE A 203 -28.43 -7.84 -11.25
N GLN A 204 -27.96 -7.96 -10.01
CA GLN A 204 -27.49 -6.80 -9.27
C GLN A 204 -25.98 -6.62 -9.50
N VAL A 205 -25.59 -5.37 -9.77
CA VAL A 205 -24.20 -4.93 -9.79
C VAL A 205 -24.04 -3.92 -8.67
N VAL A 206 -23.08 -4.17 -7.79
CA VAL A 206 -22.83 -3.32 -6.63
C VAL A 206 -21.40 -2.82 -6.69
N ILE A 207 -21.20 -1.55 -6.39
CA ILE A 207 -19.87 -0.97 -6.14
C ILE A 207 -19.96 -0.12 -4.87
N ALA A 208 -18.92 -0.17 -4.06
CA ALA A 208 -18.85 0.58 -2.81
C ALA A 208 -17.41 0.93 -2.47
N ASP A 209 -17.25 1.99 -1.69
CA ASP A 209 -15.98 2.39 -1.10
C ASP A 209 -16.18 2.76 0.36
N VAL A 210 -15.29 2.27 1.20
CA VAL A 210 -15.31 2.47 2.66
C VAL A 210 -14.41 3.63 3.03
N ALA A 211 -14.96 4.62 3.72
CA ALA A 211 -14.21 5.76 4.24
C ALA A 211 -13.02 5.30 5.11
N GLY A 212 -11.82 5.75 4.75
CA GLY A 212 -10.57 5.37 5.39
C GLY A 212 -9.75 4.37 4.58
N LYS A 213 -8.59 3.95 5.10
CA LYS A 213 -7.63 3.10 4.36
C LYS A 213 -7.06 1.98 5.22
N GLY A 214 -6.59 0.92 4.56
CA GLY A 214 -5.89 -0.19 5.21
C GLY A 214 -6.82 -1.20 5.90
N VAL A 215 -6.35 -1.87 6.95
CA VAL A 215 -7.04 -3.01 7.57
C VAL A 215 -8.44 -2.67 8.11
N PRO A 216 -8.67 -1.53 8.78
CA PRO A 216 -10.02 -1.19 9.25
C PRO A 216 -11.05 -1.05 8.12
N ALA A 217 -10.70 -0.37 7.03
CA ALA A 217 -11.54 -0.23 5.85
C ALA A 217 -11.80 -1.60 5.19
N ALA A 218 -10.76 -2.43 5.06
CA ALA A 218 -10.87 -3.78 4.52
C ALA A 218 -11.81 -4.71 5.31
N LEU A 219 -11.84 -4.58 6.63
CA LEU A 219 -12.76 -5.34 7.49
C LEU A 219 -14.21 -4.88 7.31
N LEU A 220 -14.45 -3.57 7.28
CA LEU A 220 -15.79 -3.02 7.06
C LEU A 220 -16.29 -3.34 5.65
N MET A 221 -15.41 -3.29 4.63
CA MET A 221 -15.70 -3.76 3.27
C MET A 221 -16.17 -5.22 3.26
N SER A 222 -15.45 -6.10 3.97
CA SER A 222 -15.80 -7.52 4.03
C SER A 222 -17.15 -7.76 4.72
N ALA A 223 -17.45 -6.98 5.76
CA ALA A 223 -18.76 -7.00 6.42
C ALA A 223 -19.86 -6.51 5.48
N THR A 224 -19.63 -5.41 4.76
CA THR A 224 -20.55 -4.87 3.76
C THR A 224 -20.84 -5.86 2.64
N ALA A 225 -19.79 -6.52 2.10
CA ALA A 225 -19.92 -7.54 1.06
C ALA A 225 -20.78 -8.74 1.52
N ALA A 226 -20.53 -9.24 2.73
CA ALA A 226 -21.29 -10.35 3.30
C ALA A 226 -22.75 -9.96 3.54
N ALA A 227 -22.98 -8.80 4.13
CA ALA A 227 -24.33 -8.28 4.39
C ALA A 227 -25.11 -8.06 3.09
N MET A 228 -24.49 -7.46 2.08
CA MET A 228 -25.14 -7.21 0.77
C MET A 228 -25.58 -8.50 0.09
N ARG A 229 -24.73 -9.54 0.09
CA ARG A 229 -25.10 -10.86 -0.47
C ARG A 229 -26.25 -11.51 0.30
N LEU A 230 -26.25 -11.40 1.64
CA LEU A 230 -27.36 -11.93 2.47
C LEU A 230 -28.66 -11.22 2.17
N GLU A 231 -28.66 -9.88 2.08
CA GLU A 231 -29.87 -9.11 1.84
C GLU A 231 -30.40 -9.32 0.42
N ALA A 232 -29.54 -9.45 -0.60
CA ALA A 232 -29.94 -9.75 -1.97
C ALA A 232 -30.63 -11.12 -2.11
N ASN A 233 -30.23 -12.09 -1.30
CA ASN A 233 -30.87 -13.42 -1.26
C ASN A 233 -32.17 -13.44 -0.44
N ARG A 234 -32.31 -12.55 0.55
CA ARG A 234 -33.46 -12.48 1.46
C ARG A 234 -34.67 -11.80 0.83
N ASP A 235 -34.44 -10.69 0.13
CA ASP A 235 -35.49 -9.84 -0.39
C ASP A 235 -35.15 -9.34 -1.79
N ARG A 236 -36.17 -9.24 -2.66
CA ARG A 236 -36.04 -8.74 -4.03
C ARG A 236 -36.17 -7.22 -4.13
N ASN A 237 -36.59 -6.56 -3.07
CA ASN A 237 -36.72 -5.11 -3.03
C ASN A 237 -35.35 -4.49 -2.69
N MET A 238 -34.67 -3.94 -3.69
CA MET A 238 -33.34 -3.35 -3.55
C MET A 238 -33.32 -2.18 -2.55
N LEU A 239 -34.38 -1.36 -2.49
CA LEU A 239 -34.46 -0.28 -1.52
C LEU A 239 -34.46 -0.82 -0.08
N ALA A 240 -35.30 -1.83 0.19
CA ALA A 240 -35.34 -2.48 1.50
C ALA A 240 -34.01 -3.20 1.86
N GLN A 241 -33.27 -3.72 0.86
CA GLN A 241 -31.92 -4.27 1.06
C GLN A 241 -30.95 -3.19 1.55
N VAL A 242 -30.93 -2.03 0.87
CA VAL A 242 -30.06 -0.90 1.20
C VAL A 242 -30.40 -0.30 2.57
N GLU A 243 -31.68 -0.15 2.93
CA GLU A 243 -32.12 0.33 4.24
C GLU A 243 -31.64 -0.59 5.38
N ARG A 244 -31.80 -1.91 5.19
CA ARG A 244 -31.30 -2.88 6.20
C ARG A 244 -29.78 -2.90 6.28
N LEU A 245 -29.08 -2.78 5.15
CA LEU A 245 -27.63 -2.66 5.11
C LEU A 245 -27.19 -1.39 5.87
N ASN A 246 -27.86 -0.26 5.66
CA ASN A 246 -27.60 1.00 6.38
C ASN A 246 -27.70 0.80 7.90
N THR A 247 -28.76 0.16 8.37
CA THR A 247 -28.93 -0.16 9.79
C THR A 247 -27.84 -1.10 10.32
N GLN A 248 -27.49 -2.14 9.58
CA GLN A 248 -26.48 -3.14 9.99
C GLN A 248 -25.09 -2.52 10.05
N ILE A 249 -24.69 -1.75 9.06
CA ILE A 249 -23.38 -1.09 9.01
C ILE A 249 -23.30 0.01 10.07
N GLY A 250 -24.37 0.82 10.24
CA GLY A 250 -24.43 1.85 11.28
C GLY A 250 -24.28 1.29 12.71
N ALA A 251 -24.70 0.05 12.94
CA ALA A 251 -24.54 -0.62 14.24
C ALA A 251 -23.09 -1.06 14.56
N VAL A 252 -22.23 -1.21 13.55
CA VAL A 252 -20.85 -1.73 13.69
C VAL A 252 -19.77 -0.74 13.28
N SER A 253 -20.15 0.41 12.71
CA SER A 253 -19.25 1.50 12.31
C SER A 253 -19.27 2.64 13.34
N ASP A 254 -18.20 3.43 13.35
CA ASP A 254 -18.17 4.71 14.05
C ASP A 254 -18.52 5.87 13.08
N PRO A 255 -18.82 7.09 13.59
CA PRO A 255 -19.19 8.21 12.74
C PRO A 255 -18.12 8.64 11.70
N GLU A 256 -16.88 8.21 11.88
CA GLU A 256 -15.78 8.51 10.95
C GLU A 256 -15.66 7.44 9.84
N ARG A 257 -16.42 6.33 9.94
CA ARG A 257 -16.38 5.21 9.01
C ARG A 257 -17.76 4.93 8.45
N TYR A 258 -17.94 5.29 7.23
CA TYR A 258 -19.16 5.07 6.44
C TYR A 258 -18.80 4.38 5.13
N VAL A 259 -19.79 3.94 4.41
CA VAL A 259 -19.63 3.27 3.12
C VAL A 259 -20.39 4.02 2.05
N THR A 260 -19.71 4.50 1.02
CA THR A 260 -20.40 4.95 -0.19
C THR A 260 -20.80 3.72 -1.00
N LEU A 261 -22.04 3.67 -1.49
CA LEU A 261 -22.55 2.48 -2.17
C LEU A 261 -23.44 2.86 -3.33
N LEU A 262 -23.22 2.23 -4.49
CA LEU A 262 -24.15 2.26 -5.62
C LEU A 262 -24.59 0.83 -5.89
N ALA A 263 -25.84 0.53 -5.56
CA ALA A 263 -26.50 -0.72 -5.90
C ALA A 263 -27.37 -0.53 -7.15
N THR A 264 -27.23 -1.44 -8.11
CA THR A 264 -28.02 -1.42 -9.36
C THR A 264 -28.67 -2.77 -9.61
N GLU A 265 -29.83 -2.76 -10.23
CA GLU A 265 -30.50 -3.95 -10.75
C GLU A 265 -30.73 -3.76 -12.25
N ILE A 266 -30.18 -4.64 -13.05
CA ILE A 266 -30.30 -4.65 -14.51
C ILE A 266 -31.20 -5.80 -14.92
N ASP A 267 -32.35 -5.47 -15.54
CA ASP A 267 -33.32 -6.44 -16.07
C ASP A 267 -33.24 -6.38 -17.60
N THR A 268 -32.66 -7.40 -18.22
CA THR A 268 -32.47 -7.46 -19.70
C THR A 268 -33.76 -7.71 -20.43
N HIS A 269 -34.75 -8.35 -19.80
CA HIS A 269 -36.05 -8.60 -20.41
C HIS A 269 -36.92 -7.34 -20.44
N LYS A 270 -36.95 -6.59 -19.33
CA LYS A 270 -37.65 -5.31 -19.25
C LYS A 270 -36.86 -4.16 -19.85
N ARG A 271 -35.57 -4.37 -20.12
CA ARG A 271 -34.64 -3.35 -20.64
C ARG A 271 -34.57 -2.09 -19.77
N ILE A 272 -34.40 -2.31 -18.47
CA ILE A 272 -34.36 -1.24 -17.49
C ILE A 272 -33.19 -1.46 -16.54
N ILE A 273 -32.56 -0.38 -16.14
CA ILE A 273 -31.64 -0.33 -15.00
C ILE A 273 -32.33 0.48 -13.88
N ARG A 274 -32.38 -0.08 -12.69
CA ARG A 274 -32.80 0.58 -11.46
C ARG A 274 -31.60 0.72 -10.56
N TYR A 275 -31.52 1.79 -9.79
CA TYR A 275 -30.39 2.00 -8.89
C TYR A 275 -30.75 2.83 -7.67
N VAL A 276 -29.99 2.62 -6.60
CA VAL A 276 -29.92 3.45 -5.40
C VAL A 276 -28.46 3.84 -5.21
N ASN A 277 -28.18 5.14 -5.17
CA ASN A 277 -26.83 5.65 -4.97
C ASN A 277 -26.73 6.35 -3.62
N CYS A 278 -26.00 5.75 -2.70
CA CYS A 278 -25.77 6.21 -1.34
C CYS A 278 -24.40 6.91 -1.25
N GLY A 279 -24.32 8.13 -1.76
CA GLY A 279 -23.13 8.98 -1.70
C GLY A 279 -21.92 8.48 -2.52
N HIS A 280 -22.11 7.50 -3.40
CA HIS A 280 -21.02 6.98 -4.23
C HIS A 280 -20.85 7.80 -5.51
N ASN A 281 -19.66 7.72 -6.11
CA ASN A 281 -19.37 8.33 -7.41
C ASN A 281 -20.40 7.91 -8.45
N PRO A 282 -21.00 8.87 -9.19
CA PRO A 282 -22.03 8.55 -10.17
C PRO A 282 -21.53 7.64 -11.27
N ALA A 283 -22.16 6.48 -11.48
CA ALA A 283 -21.86 5.67 -12.65
C ALA A 283 -22.22 6.43 -13.94
N LEU A 284 -21.51 6.10 -15.00
CA LEU A 284 -21.67 6.70 -16.34
C LEU A 284 -22.46 5.76 -17.25
N LEU A 285 -23.64 6.20 -17.69
CA LEU A 285 -24.43 5.48 -18.69
C LEU A 285 -24.20 6.11 -20.07
N PHE A 286 -23.43 5.46 -20.90
CA PHE A 286 -23.23 5.83 -22.31
C PHE A 286 -24.36 5.31 -23.17
N ARG A 287 -25.02 6.21 -23.93
CA ARG A 287 -26.11 5.91 -24.86
C ARG A 287 -25.57 5.70 -26.26
N ALA A 288 -25.52 4.46 -26.72
CA ALA A 288 -24.98 4.15 -28.04
C ALA A 288 -25.68 4.89 -29.21
N LYS A 289 -27.01 5.11 -29.09
CA LYS A 289 -27.80 5.77 -30.13
C LYS A 289 -27.49 7.26 -30.30
N THR A 290 -27.16 7.95 -29.23
CA THR A 290 -27.01 9.42 -29.22
C THR A 290 -25.57 9.87 -28.95
N GLY A 291 -24.70 8.99 -28.47
CA GLY A 291 -23.38 9.34 -27.96
C GLY A 291 -23.41 10.12 -26.62
N ALA A 292 -24.60 10.30 -26.03
CA ALA A 292 -24.75 11.01 -24.77
C ALA A 292 -24.24 10.18 -23.59
N LEU A 293 -23.67 10.86 -22.62
CA LEU A 293 -23.22 10.30 -21.35
C LEU A 293 -24.10 10.84 -20.24
N MET A 294 -24.82 9.97 -19.54
CA MET A 294 -25.68 10.30 -18.42
C MET A 294 -25.03 9.87 -17.12
N ARG A 295 -25.25 10.61 -16.04
CA ARG A 295 -24.75 10.27 -14.71
C ARG A 295 -25.88 9.64 -13.88
N MET A 296 -25.52 8.63 -13.10
CA MET A 296 -26.40 8.01 -12.10
C MET A 296 -26.11 8.62 -10.74
N ASP A 297 -26.58 9.85 -10.54
CA ASP A 297 -26.25 10.69 -9.38
C ASP A 297 -26.75 10.09 -8.07
N SER A 298 -26.18 10.56 -6.94
CA SER A 298 -26.54 10.14 -5.59
C SER A 298 -27.94 10.64 -5.22
N SER A 299 -28.69 9.78 -4.54
CA SER A 299 -30.06 10.07 -4.05
C SER A 299 -30.15 10.01 -2.52
N CYS A 300 -29.13 9.55 -1.83
CA CYS A 300 -29.07 9.49 -0.37
C CYS A 300 -27.62 9.54 0.16
N PRO A 301 -27.45 9.83 1.47
CA PRO A 301 -26.14 9.87 2.09
C PRO A 301 -25.47 8.47 2.13
N PRO A 302 -24.16 8.40 2.39
CA PRO A 302 -23.44 7.14 2.58
C PRO A 302 -24.06 6.25 3.66
N ILE A 303 -23.92 4.94 3.44
CA ILE A 303 -24.35 3.89 4.37
C ILE A 303 -23.61 4.01 5.71
N GLY A 304 -24.36 3.93 6.82
CA GLY A 304 -23.85 4.03 8.19
C GLY A 304 -23.73 5.47 8.72
N LEU A 305 -23.91 6.49 7.87
CA LEU A 305 -23.82 7.89 8.28
C LEU A 305 -25.15 8.44 8.83
N SER A 306 -26.27 8.10 8.20
CA SER A 306 -27.62 8.60 8.54
C SER A 306 -28.63 7.44 8.48
N PRO A 307 -28.91 6.76 9.61
CA PRO A 307 -29.78 5.58 9.63
C PRO A 307 -31.24 5.84 9.23
N ASP A 308 -31.74 7.05 9.47
CA ASP A 308 -33.15 7.39 9.32
C ASP A 308 -33.49 8.05 7.97
N GLU A 309 -32.54 8.21 7.07
CA GLU A 309 -32.75 8.91 5.82
C GLU A 309 -33.30 7.97 4.73
N ILE A 310 -34.32 8.46 4.02
CA ILE A 310 -35.03 7.69 3.00
C ILE A 310 -34.29 7.81 1.68
N CYS A 311 -33.91 6.66 1.15
CA CYS A 311 -33.28 6.55 -0.18
C CYS A 311 -34.35 6.54 -1.28
N GLU A 312 -34.01 7.07 -2.45
CA GLU A 312 -34.87 7.01 -3.63
C GLU A 312 -34.35 6.00 -4.65
N LEU A 313 -35.30 5.24 -5.23
CA LEU A 313 -35.03 4.32 -6.32
C LEU A 313 -35.17 5.06 -7.66
N ALA A 314 -34.06 5.26 -8.34
CA ALA A 314 -34.06 5.83 -9.69
C ALA A 314 -34.01 4.73 -10.76
N SER A 315 -34.40 5.08 -11.99
CA SER A 315 -34.36 4.14 -13.12
C SER A 315 -34.07 4.81 -14.45
N ALA A 316 -33.52 4.03 -15.38
CA ALA A 316 -33.35 4.42 -16.76
C ALA A 316 -33.60 3.23 -17.70
N ASP A 317 -34.12 3.49 -18.90
CA ASP A 317 -34.24 2.47 -19.92
C ASP A 317 -32.86 2.06 -20.45
N LEU A 318 -32.73 0.83 -20.93
CA LEU A 318 -31.52 0.32 -21.56
C LEU A 318 -31.81 -0.08 -23.00
N ALA A 319 -30.88 0.24 -23.89
CA ALA A 319 -30.90 -0.15 -25.29
C ALA A 319 -29.68 -1.01 -25.63
N SER A 320 -29.78 -1.77 -26.73
CA SER A 320 -28.63 -2.50 -27.23
C SER A 320 -27.50 -1.54 -27.61
N GLY A 321 -26.28 -1.87 -27.21
CA GLY A 321 -25.08 -1.05 -27.38
C GLY A 321 -24.83 -0.05 -26.27
N ASP A 322 -25.77 0.18 -25.36
CA ASP A 322 -25.54 1.03 -24.18
C ASP A 322 -24.45 0.41 -23.27
N VAL A 323 -23.70 1.28 -22.61
CA VAL A 323 -22.60 0.87 -21.71
C VAL A 323 -22.73 1.59 -20.40
N VAL A 324 -22.68 0.84 -19.29
CA VAL A 324 -22.63 1.41 -17.93
C VAL A 324 -21.22 1.21 -17.37
N VAL A 325 -20.63 2.29 -16.85
CA VAL A 325 -19.30 2.25 -16.22
C VAL A 325 -19.45 2.73 -14.77
N PHE A 326 -19.15 1.82 -13.86
CA PHE A 326 -19.04 2.07 -12.44
C PHE A 326 -17.56 2.24 -12.08
N TYR A 327 -17.24 3.14 -11.18
CA TYR A 327 -15.86 3.41 -10.77
C TYR A 327 -15.83 4.04 -9.38
N THR A 328 -14.72 3.81 -8.65
CA THR A 328 -14.41 4.50 -7.39
C THR A 328 -13.58 5.75 -7.65
N ASP A 329 -13.51 6.64 -6.65
CA ASP A 329 -12.80 7.92 -6.74
C ASP A 329 -11.32 7.77 -7.06
N GLY A 330 -10.68 6.66 -6.65
CA GLY A 330 -9.29 6.36 -7.01
C GLY A 330 -9.00 6.35 -8.52
N VAL A 331 -10.03 6.27 -9.39
CA VAL A 331 -9.87 6.47 -10.84
C VAL A 331 -9.78 7.95 -11.19
N THR A 332 -10.72 8.77 -10.68
CA THR A 332 -10.83 10.19 -11.03
C THR A 332 -9.87 11.07 -10.23
N GLU A 333 -9.56 10.70 -8.99
CA GLU A 333 -8.62 11.41 -8.12
C GLU A 333 -7.17 10.92 -8.29
N ALA A 334 -6.91 10.08 -9.29
CA ALA A 334 -5.58 9.67 -9.66
C ALA A 334 -4.73 10.89 -10.07
N GLU A 335 -3.67 11.18 -9.31
CA GLU A 335 -2.87 12.41 -9.47
C GLU A 335 -1.59 12.17 -10.30
N ASN A 336 -1.25 13.16 -11.12
CA ASN A 336 0.05 13.22 -11.77
C ASN A 336 1.12 13.90 -10.88
N ARG A 337 2.35 14.05 -11.40
CA ARG A 337 3.45 14.71 -10.66
C ARG A 337 3.22 16.19 -10.34
N LEU A 338 2.27 16.84 -11.01
CA LEU A 338 1.92 18.25 -10.81
C LEU A 338 0.78 18.42 -9.81
N GLY A 339 0.20 17.31 -9.31
CA GLY A 339 -0.97 17.32 -8.43
C GLY A 339 -2.28 17.57 -9.19
N GLU A 340 -2.30 17.35 -10.51
CA GLU A 340 -3.54 17.40 -11.28
C GLU A 340 -4.22 16.04 -11.23
N GLU A 341 -5.54 16.02 -11.07
CA GLU A 341 -6.35 14.80 -11.08
C GLU A 341 -6.64 14.32 -12.51
N PHE A 342 -6.80 13.02 -12.69
CA PHE A 342 -7.27 12.42 -13.95
C PHE A 342 -8.63 12.99 -14.36
N GLY A 343 -9.54 13.05 -13.42
CA GLY A 343 -10.82 13.75 -13.52
C GLY A 343 -11.87 13.04 -14.38
N LEU A 344 -13.10 13.48 -14.21
CA LEU A 344 -14.27 12.92 -14.89
C LEU A 344 -14.26 13.16 -16.41
N GLU A 345 -13.66 14.24 -16.88
CA GLU A 345 -13.61 14.57 -18.33
C GLU A 345 -12.76 13.57 -19.11
N ARG A 346 -11.57 13.24 -18.57
CA ARG A 346 -10.70 12.22 -19.21
C ARG A 346 -11.33 10.85 -19.17
N LEU A 347 -11.94 10.47 -18.04
CA LEU A 347 -12.70 9.23 -17.94
C LEU A 347 -13.83 9.18 -18.98
N SER A 348 -14.63 10.23 -19.09
CA SER A 348 -15.72 10.35 -20.05
C SER A 348 -15.26 10.21 -21.50
N THR A 349 -14.09 10.77 -21.82
CA THR A 349 -13.49 10.64 -23.16
C THR A 349 -13.09 9.21 -23.45
N VAL A 350 -12.41 8.53 -22.52
CA VAL A 350 -12.03 7.12 -22.67
C VAL A 350 -13.25 6.22 -22.85
N VAL A 351 -14.34 6.48 -22.10
CA VAL A 351 -15.59 5.73 -22.21
C VAL A 351 -16.23 5.93 -23.59
N ARG A 352 -16.37 7.17 -24.08
CA ARG A 352 -16.93 7.45 -25.40
C ARG A 352 -16.17 6.76 -26.52
N ASP A 353 -14.84 6.88 -26.50
CA ASP A 353 -13.97 6.33 -27.56
C ASP A 353 -13.93 4.81 -27.58
N GLY A 354 -14.13 4.17 -26.41
CA GLY A 354 -14.06 2.73 -26.26
C GLY A 354 -15.39 2.00 -26.34
N SER A 355 -16.51 2.69 -26.07
CA SER A 355 -17.82 2.04 -25.86
C SER A 355 -18.34 1.25 -27.08
N SER A 356 -18.06 1.71 -28.31
CA SER A 356 -18.55 1.05 -29.52
C SER A 356 -17.64 -0.06 -30.03
N SER A 357 -16.34 0.00 -29.76
CA SER A 357 -15.32 -0.83 -30.40
C SER A 357 -14.70 -1.91 -29.51
N LEU A 358 -14.67 -1.68 -28.19
CA LEU A 358 -14.01 -2.56 -27.22
C LEU A 358 -15.02 -3.48 -26.52
N SER A 359 -14.60 -4.68 -26.15
CA SER A 359 -15.32 -5.53 -25.19
C SER A 359 -15.36 -4.88 -23.79
N ALA A 360 -16.22 -5.38 -22.91
CA ALA A 360 -16.28 -4.88 -21.52
C ALA A 360 -14.91 -5.01 -20.82
N GLN A 361 -14.21 -6.13 -21.04
CA GLN A 361 -12.88 -6.37 -20.47
C GLN A 361 -11.81 -5.41 -21.01
N GLU A 362 -11.80 -5.18 -22.31
CA GLU A 362 -10.86 -4.26 -22.95
C GLU A 362 -11.11 -2.82 -22.51
N LEU A 363 -12.37 -2.42 -22.39
CA LEU A 363 -12.72 -1.07 -21.91
C LEU A 363 -12.32 -0.88 -20.45
N THR A 364 -12.58 -1.86 -19.58
CA THR A 364 -12.12 -1.84 -18.16
C THR A 364 -10.59 -1.66 -18.11
N THR A 365 -9.86 -2.43 -18.90
CA THR A 365 -8.39 -2.37 -18.97
C THR A 365 -7.91 -1.02 -19.52
N LYS A 366 -8.58 -0.48 -20.56
CA LYS A 366 -8.25 0.81 -21.15
C LYS A 366 -8.44 1.96 -20.17
N ILE A 367 -9.55 1.97 -19.40
CA ILE A 367 -9.79 2.98 -18.36
C ILE A 367 -8.67 2.93 -17.32
N PHE A 368 -8.37 1.72 -16.80
CA PHE A 368 -7.30 1.55 -15.80
C PHE A 368 -5.94 2.03 -16.33
N ASN A 369 -5.55 1.61 -17.54
CA ASN A 369 -4.25 1.99 -18.12
C ASN A 369 -4.18 3.50 -18.37
N SER A 370 -5.28 4.13 -18.83
CA SER A 370 -5.32 5.58 -19.06
C SER A 370 -5.09 6.37 -17.75
N ALA A 371 -5.68 5.92 -16.64
CA ALA A 371 -5.44 6.52 -15.32
C ALA A 371 -4.01 6.22 -14.81
N ALA A 372 -3.51 4.98 -15.00
CA ALA A 372 -2.17 4.57 -14.60
C ALA A 372 -1.07 5.34 -15.37
N ASP A 373 -1.24 5.51 -16.67
CA ASP A 373 -0.31 6.27 -17.51
C ASP A 373 -0.30 7.76 -17.13
N PHE A 374 -1.45 8.30 -16.73
CA PHE A 374 -1.56 9.67 -16.24
C PHE A 374 -0.81 9.88 -14.92
N CYS A 375 -0.93 8.93 -13.97
CA CYS A 375 -0.18 8.96 -12.71
C CYS A 375 1.33 8.74 -12.92
N SER A 376 1.73 8.04 -13.98
CA SER A 376 3.15 7.68 -14.24
C SER A 376 3.82 7.02 -13.02
N ASP A 377 4.96 7.55 -12.57
CA ASP A 377 5.74 7.01 -11.45
C ASP A 377 5.15 7.33 -10.05
N VAL A 378 4.11 8.16 -9.97
CA VAL A 378 3.47 8.50 -8.67
C VAL A 378 2.70 7.31 -8.14
N GLY A 379 2.02 6.58 -9.04
CA GLY A 379 1.12 5.48 -8.71
C GLY A 379 -0.20 5.96 -8.11
N PHE A 380 -1.10 5.03 -7.87
CA PHE A 380 -2.39 5.33 -7.24
C PHE A 380 -2.25 5.56 -5.73
N HIS A 381 -2.90 6.60 -5.23
CA HIS A 381 -2.95 6.92 -3.81
C HIS A 381 -4.14 6.29 -3.10
N ASP A 382 -5.16 5.86 -3.86
CA ASP A 382 -6.34 5.15 -3.39
C ASP A 382 -6.61 3.87 -4.15
N ASP A 383 -7.52 3.05 -3.64
CA ASP A 383 -7.99 1.84 -4.29
C ASP A 383 -8.68 2.19 -5.61
N VAL A 384 -8.51 1.37 -6.62
CA VAL A 384 -9.07 1.59 -7.95
C VAL A 384 -9.97 0.45 -8.30
N THR A 385 -11.27 0.72 -8.42
CA THR A 385 -12.27 -0.26 -8.84
C THR A 385 -13.02 0.26 -10.07
N ILE A 386 -13.16 -0.61 -11.07
CA ILE A 386 -13.86 -0.31 -12.33
C ILE A 386 -14.72 -1.51 -12.68
N VAL A 387 -16.00 -1.27 -12.98
CA VAL A 387 -16.92 -2.27 -13.52
C VAL A 387 -17.56 -1.73 -14.78
N VAL A 388 -17.50 -2.49 -15.85
CA VAL A 388 -18.13 -2.17 -17.15
C VAL A 388 -19.20 -3.19 -17.47
N VAL A 389 -20.39 -2.70 -17.78
CA VAL A 389 -21.52 -3.51 -18.27
C VAL A 389 -21.90 -3.03 -19.67
N LYS A 390 -21.84 -3.91 -20.66
CA LYS A 390 -22.28 -3.64 -22.03
C LYS A 390 -23.57 -4.38 -22.32
N CYS A 391 -24.53 -3.70 -22.95
CA CYS A 391 -25.83 -4.24 -23.28
C CYS A 391 -25.87 -4.75 -24.74
N HIS A 392 -26.14 -6.05 -24.93
CA HIS A 392 -26.33 -6.72 -26.22
C HIS A 392 -27.76 -7.24 -26.32
N LEU A 393 -28.74 -6.33 -26.16
CA LEU A 393 -30.16 -6.67 -26.10
C LEU A 393 -30.71 -6.88 -27.49
N ASP A 394 -31.07 -8.12 -27.84
CA ASP A 394 -31.65 -8.46 -29.13
C ASP A 394 -32.91 -7.63 -29.42
N SER A 395 -33.10 -7.27 -30.70
CA SER A 395 -34.21 -6.44 -31.15
C SER A 395 -35.58 -7.15 -31.15
N SER A 396 -35.65 -8.42 -30.75
CA SER A 396 -36.89 -9.21 -30.71
C SER A 396 -37.24 -9.58 -29.25
N PRO A 397 -38.47 -9.25 -28.76
CA PRO A 397 -38.98 -9.88 -27.57
C PRO A 397 -39.11 -11.39 -27.83
N GLY A 398 -38.52 -12.21 -26.99
CA GLY A 398 -38.33 -13.63 -27.12
C GLY A 398 -39.55 -14.40 -27.67
N ARG A 399 -39.48 -14.82 -28.91
CA ARG A 399 -40.21 -16.01 -29.36
C ARG A 399 -39.43 -17.20 -28.82
N GLY A 400 -39.92 -17.81 -27.74
CA GLY A 400 -39.44 -19.09 -27.29
C GLY A 400 -39.31 -20.05 -28.46
N ARG A 401 -38.13 -20.57 -28.71
CA ARG A 401 -37.92 -21.74 -29.55
C ARG A 401 -38.67 -22.91 -28.90
N LEU A 402 -39.90 -23.12 -29.34
CA LEU A 402 -40.58 -24.40 -29.15
C LEU A 402 -39.79 -25.42 -29.96
N THR A 403 -38.98 -26.23 -29.33
CA THR A 403 -38.46 -27.46 -29.92
C THR A 403 -39.63 -28.38 -30.20
N PRO A 404 -39.81 -28.87 -31.45
CA PRO A 404 -40.86 -29.84 -31.71
C PRO A 404 -40.56 -31.14 -30.97
N SER A 405 -41.48 -31.56 -30.12
CA SER A 405 -41.47 -32.89 -29.52
C SER A 405 -41.68 -33.91 -30.64
N THR A 406 -40.65 -34.67 -30.99
CA THR A 406 -40.78 -35.90 -31.76
C THR A 406 -41.54 -36.91 -30.92
N ARG A 407 -42.82 -37.12 -31.28
CA ARG A 407 -43.55 -38.33 -30.90
C ARG A 407 -42.94 -39.48 -31.69
N GLU A 408 -42.26 -40.36 -31.02
CA GLU A 408 -42.08 -41.74 -31.51
C GLU A 408 -43.32 -42.54 -31.16
N THR A 409 -43.99 -43.00 -32.22
CA THR A 409 -44.98 -44.06 -32.22
C THR A 409 -44.28 -45.39 -32.42
N SER A 410 -44.34 -46.26 -31.45
CA SER A 410 -44.56 -47.71 -31.60
C SER A 410 -44.72 -48.37 -30.23
#